data_8ff527a180b8a60645e2b12dc7c99275
#
_entry.id   8ff527a180b8a60645e2b12dc7c99275
#
_cell.length_a   1.000
_cell.length_b   1.000
_cell.length_c   1.000
_cell.angle_alpha   90.00
_cell.angle_beta   90.00
_cell.angle_gamma   90.00
#
_symmetry.space_group_name_H-M   'P 1'
#
loop_
_entity.id
_entity.type
_entity.pdbx_description
1 polymer ?
#
loop_
_entity_poly.entity_id
_entity_poly.type
_entity_poly.pdbx_seq_one_letter_code
_entity_poly.pdbx_strand_id
1 'polypeptide(L)'
;MDSSREPEAGQAALKEALDRMWIKFLPQIKERVAVLEAAAAAFAANRLSAEERAAAHGAAHKLAGTLGTFGLDEGTILAREAEVLYADTCGHDPVSAARLIEIASRLRTIIESRM
;
A
#
# COMPACT_ATOMS: atom_id res chain seq x y z
N MET A 1 -42.51 9.55 -5.67
CA MET A 1 -41.21 9.65 -5.02
C MET A 1 -40.31 8.60 -5.56
N ASP A 2 -39.13 9.00 -5.92
CA ASP A 2 -38.17 8.12 -6.54
C ASP A 2 -37.18 7.60 -5.49
N SER A 3 -37.36 6.35 -5.08
CA SER A 3 -36.53 5.73 -4.05
C SER A 3 -35.11 5.45 -4.54
N SER A 4 -34.84 5.50 -5.85
CA SER A 4 -33.51 5.27 -6.38
C SER A 4 -32.57 6.46 -6.12
N ARG A 5 -33.10 7.64 -5.80
CA ARG A 5 -32.29 8.81 -5.52
C ARG A 5 -31.54 8.71 -4.19
N GLU A 6 -32.15 8.10 -3.19
CA GLU A 6 -31.53 7.97 -1.88
C GLU A 6 -30.20 7.18 -1.92
N PRO A 7 -30.12 6.00 -2.58
CA PRO A 7 -28.84 5.32 -2.71
C PRO A 7 -27.81 6.15 -3.47
N GLU A 8 -28.21 6.84 -4.53
CA GLU A 8 -27.30 7.68 -5.32
C GLU A 8 -26.75 8.85 -4.50
N ALA A 9 -27.63 9.52 -3.74
CA ALA A 9 -27.21 10.61 -2.87
C ALA A 9 -26.29 10.12 -1.76
N GLY A 10 -26.57 8.94 -1.18
CA GLY A 10 -25.73 8.34 -0.16
C GLY A 10 -24.37 7.93 -0.71
N GLN A 11 -24.33 7.41 -1.94
CA GLN A 11 -23.09 7.04 -2.59
C GLN A 11 -22.23 8.26 -2.91
N ALA A 12 -22.85 9.36 -3.35
CA ALA A 12 -22.14 10.60 -3.63
C ALA A 12 -21.54 11.20 -2.36
N ALA A 13 -22.32 11.20 -1.27
CA ALA A 13 -21.86 11.71 0.02
C ALA A 13 -20.69 10.85 0.55
N LEU A 14 -20.78 9.53 0.41
CA LEU A 14 -19.73 8.62 0.82
C LEU A 14 -18.46 8.86 0.00
N LYS A 15 -18.60 9.02 -1.32
CA LYS A 15 -17.46 9.28 -2.20
C LYS A 15 -16.76 10.58 -1.80
N GLU A 16 -17.52 11.63 -1.52
CA GLU A 16 -16.93 12.90 -1.09
C GLU A 16 -16.18 12.76 0.22
N ALA A 17 -16.76 12.02 1.17
CA ALA A 17 -16.11 11.77 2.46
C ALA A 17 -14.82 11.01 2.29
N LEU A 18 -14.83 9.97 1.44
CA LEU A 18 -13.62 9.17 1.15
C LEU A 18 -12.57 10.01 0.44
N ASP A 19 -12.97 10.87 -0.49
CA ASP A 19 -12.03 11.75 -1.19
C ASP A 19 -11.34 12.70 -0.22
N ARG A 20 -12.08 13.27 0.74
CA ARG A 20 -11.50 14.12 1.77
C ARG A 20 -10.54 13.34 2.66
N MET A 21 -10.91 12.12 3.05
CA MET A 21 -10.06 11.26 3.87
C MET A 21 -8.78 10.89 3.11
N TRP A 22 -8.90 10.62 1.81
CA TRP A 22 -7.75 10.30 0.97
C TRP A 22 -6.72 11.43 1.00
N ILE A 23 -7.17 12.67 0.78
CA ILE A 23 -6.29 13.84 0.82
C ILE A 23 -5.60 13.96 2.18
N LYS A 24 -6.36 13.72 3.25
CA LYS A 24 -5.84 13.80 4.62
C LYS A 24 -4.76 12.76 4.89
N PHE A 25 -4.95 11.52 4.42
CA PHE A 25 -4.03 10.43 4.69
C PHE A 25 -2.92 10.27 3.65
N LEU A 26 -3.03 10.98 2.52
CA LEU A 26 -2.10 10.83 1.40
C LEU A 26 -0.62 11.00 1.80
N PRO A 27 -0.24 11.98 2.63
CA PRO A 27 1.15 12.10 3.05
C PRO A 27 1.67 10.84 3.75
N GLN A 28 0.88 10.25 4.63
CA GLN A 28 1.26 9.01 5.32
C GLN A 28 1.34 7.83 4.36
N ILE A 29 0.40 7.77 3.40
CA ILE A 29 0.38 6.71 2.39
C ILE A 29 1.66 6.78 1.55
N LYS A 30 2.03 7.97 1.11
CA LYS A 30 3.25 8.19 0.32
C LYS A 30 4.50 7.84 1.12
N GLU A 31 4.52 8.19 2.40
CA GLU A 31 5.66 7.88 3.27
C GLU A 31 5.84 6.37 3.41
N ARG A 32 4.76 5.64 3.57
CA ARG A 32 4.80 4.18 3.69
C ARG A 32 5.28 3.52 2.40
N VAL A 33 4.86 4.04 1.24
CA VAL A 33 5.36 3.56 -0.04
C VAL A 33 6.86 3.83 -0.15
N ALA A 34 7.31 5.00 0.27
CA ALA A 34 8.74 5.33 0.26
C ALA A 34 9.56 4.37 1.13
N VAL A 35 9.01 3.97 2.29
CA VAL A 35 9.64 2.95 3.14
C VAL A 35 9.78 1.64 2.38
N LEU A 36 8.74 1.21 1.66
CA LEU A 36 8.79 -0.02 0.87
C LEU A 36 9.76 0.08 -0.29
N GLU A 37 9.84 1.24 -0.94
CA GLU A 37 10.79 1.46 -2.02
C GLU A 37 12.23 1.35 -1.53
N ALA A 38 12.53 2.01 -0.42
CA ALA A 38 13.87 1.98 0.17
C ALA A 38 14.23 0.57 0.68
N ALA A 39 13.26 -0.11 1.31
CA ALA A 39 13.47 -1.46 1.81
C ALA A 39 13.70 -2.44 0.67
N ALA A 40 12.98 -2.32 -0.44
CA ALA A 40 13.16 -3.19 -1.60
C ALA A 40 14.56 -3.03 -2.19
N ALA A 41 15.04 -1.79 -2.29
CA ALA A 41 16.39 -1.51 -2.78
C ALA A 41 17.45 -2.10 -1.85
N ALA A 42 17.28 -1.93 -0.53
CA ALA A 42 18.20 -2.47 0.46
C ALA A 42 18.20 -4.01 0.45
N PHE A 43 17.00 -4.60 0.29
CA PHE A 43 16.88 -6.06 0.19
C PHE A 43 17.63 -6.58 -1.04
N ALA A 44 17.43 -5.93 -2.19
CA ALA A 44 18.11 -6.32 -3.43
C ALA A 44 19.63 -6.21 -3.33
N ALA A 45 20.11 -5.23 -2.56
CA ALA A 45 21.54 -5.02 -2.33
C ALA A 45 22.07 -5.88 -1.17
N ASN A 46 21.24 -6.72 -0.59
CA ASN A 46 21.58 -7.56 0.57
C ASN A 46 22.07 -6.72 1.76
N ARG A 47 21.42 -5.58 2.00
CA ARG A 47 21.77 -4.63 3.07
C ARG A 47 20.61 -4.30 4.00
N LEU A 48 19.50 -5.06 3.91
CA LEU A 48 18.33 -4.80 4.75
C LEU A 48 18.61 -5.29 6.17
N SER A 49 18.58 -4.35 7.12
CA SER A 49 18.73 -4.69 8.54
C SER A 49 17.43 -5.29 9.09
N ALA A 50 17.53 -5.96 10.24
CA ALA A 50 16.35 -6.49 10.92
C ALA A 50 15.35 -5.40 11.28
N GLU A 51 15.87 -4.23 11.68
CA GLU A 51 15.05 -3.08 12.03
C GLU A 51 14.32 -2.52 10.80
N GLU A 52 15.04 -2.39 9.69
CA GLU A 52 14.45 -1.94 8.42
C GLU A 52 13.41 -2.93 7.90
N ARG A 53 13.67 -4.23 8.06
CA ARG A 53 12.72 -5.28 7.70
C ARG A 53 11.42 -5.14 8.50
N ALA A 54 11.54 -4.95 9.82
CA ALA A 54 10.38 -4.77 10.69
C ALA A 54 9.59 -3.52 10.30
N ALA A 55 10.28 -2.44 9.98
CA ALA A 55 9.63 -1.20 9.53
C ALA A 55 8.88 -1.40 8.22
N ALA A 56 9.48 -2.12 7.27
CA ALA A 56 8.85 -2.41 5.98
C ALA A 56 7.62 -3.32 6.16
N HIS A 57 7.73 -4.34 7.02
CA HIS A 57 6.62 -5.21 7.36
C HIS A 57 5.45 -4.40 7.90
N GLY A 58 5.71 -3.51 8.86
CA GLY A 58 4.68 -2.65 9.45
C GLY A 58 4.07 -1.69 8.44
N ALA A 59 4.89 -1.10 7.57
CA ALA A 59 4.40 -0.19 6.53
C ALA A 59 3.47 -0.93 5.55
N ALA A 60 3.85 -2.13 5.13
CA ALA A 60 3.03 -2.95 4.23
C ALA A 60 1.70 -3.33 4.89
N HIS A 61 1.74 -3.71 6.17
CA HIS A 61 0.54 -4.06 6.93
C HIS A 61 -0.45 -2.89 6.96
N LYS A 62 0.04 -1.70 7.29
CA LYS A 62 -0.79 -0.50 7.39
C LYS A 62 -1.33 -0.08 6.02
N LEU A 63 -0.50 -0.19 4.98
CA LEU A 63 -0.94 0.11 3.61
C LEU A 63 -2.07 -0.81 3.18
N ALA A 64 -1.97 -2.11 3.46
CA ALA A 64 -3.02 -3.06 3.09
C ALA A 64 -4.38 -2.63 3.66
N GLY A 65 -4.41 -2.28 4.94
CA GLY A 65 -5.64 -1.81 5.57
C GLY A 65 -6.15 -0.50 5.00
N THR A 66 -5.26 0.47 4.83
CA THR A 66 -5.62 1.80 4.34
C THR A 66 -6.13 1.73 2.89
N LEU A 67 -5.42 1.02 2.01
CA LEU A 67 -5.81 0.92 0.61
C LEU A 67 -7.13 0.17 0.46
N GLY A 68 -7.37 -0.83 1.31
CA GLY A 68 -8.65 -1.54 1.34
C GLY A 68 -9.81 -0.62 1.70
N THR A 69 -9.59 0.31 2.64
CA THR A 69 -10.61 1.31 3.02
C THR A 69 -11.04 2.16 1.82
N PHE A 70 -10.10 2.46 0.94
CA PHE A 70 -10.38 3.29 -0.25
C PHE A 70 -10.76 2.47 -1.49
N GLY A 71 -10.96 1.16 -1.34
CA GLY A 71 -11.38 0.29 -2.45
C GLY A 71 -10.28 0.02 -3.47
N LEU A 72 -9.03 0.23 -3.12
CA LEU A 72 -7.89 -0.03 -3.99
C LEU A 72 -7.44 -1.48 -3.79
N ASP A 73 -8.23 -2.42 -4.31
CA ASP A 73 -8.08 -3.85 -4.04
C ASP A 73 -6.75 -4.41 -4.52
N GLU A 74 -6.29 -4.00 -5.69
CA GLU A 74 -4.98 -4.44 -6.20
C GLU A 74 -3.87 -3.98 -5.25
N GLY A 75 -3.96 -2.74 -4.77
CA GLY A 75 -2.98 -2.21 -3.82
C GLY A 75 -2.97 -3.00 -2.52
N THR A 76 -4.14 -3.37 -2.01
CA THR A 76 -4.25 -4.19 -0.81
C THR A 76 -3.58 -5.55 -1.01
N ILE A 77 -3.83 -6.21 -2.14
CA ILE A 77 -3.25 -7.52 -2.43
C ILE A 77 -1.73 -7.42 -2.50
N LEU A 78 -1.20 -6.41 -3.20
CA LEU A 78 0.24 -6.20 -3.32
C LEU A 78 0.89 -5.90 -1.98
N ALA A 79 0.25 -5.05 -1.17
CA ALA A 79 0.77 -4.71 0.16
C ALA A 79 0.80 -5.93 1.07
N ARG A 80 -0.22 -6.80 1.00
CA ARG A 80 -0.24 -8.04 1.78
C ARG A 80 0.86 -8.99 1.34
N GLU A 81 1.13 -9.07 0.04
CA GLU A 81 2.23 -9.88 -0.47
C GLU A 81 3.57 -9.37 0.08
N ALA A 82 3.79 -8.06 0.06
CA ALA A 82 5.00 -7.47 0.63
C ALA A 82 5.12 -7.77 2.12
N GLU A 83 4.02 -7.70 2.85
CA GLU A 83 3.98 -8.01 4.27
C GLU A 83 4.49 -9.43 4.53
N VAL A 84 4.01 -10.40 3.76
CA VAL A 84 4.43 -11.80 3.88
C VAL A 84 5.91 -11.95 3.56
N LEU A 85 6.38 -11.30 2.49
CA LEU A 85 7.78 -11.39 2.08
C LEU A 85 8.72 -10.80 3.12
N TYR A 86 8.34 -9.69 3.76
CA TYR A 86 9.16 -9.08 4.81
C TYR A 86 9.06 -9.83 6.15
N ALA A 87 8.03 -10.64 6.33
CA ALA A 87 7.94 -11.50 7.51
C ALA A 87 8.91 -12.68 7.46
N ASP A 88 9.31 -13.08 6.25
CA ASP A 88 10.22 -14.20 6.07
C ASP A 88 11.66 -13.76 6.39
N THR A 89 12.27 -14.41 7.37
CA THR A 89 13.63 -14.09 7.79
C THR A 89 14.69 -15.03 7.20
N CYS A 90 14.30 -15.85 6.23
CA CYS A 90 15.17 -16.92 5.69
C CYS A 90 16.29 -16.41 4.77
N GLY A 91 16.57 -15.14 4.72
CA GLY A 91 17.71 -14.59 4.01
C GLY A 91 17.36 -13.93 2.69
N HIS A 92 18.40 -13.66 1.91
CA HIS A 92 18.29 -12.93 0.65
C HIS A 92 17.92 -13.89 -0.49
N ASP A 93 16.87 -13.52 -1.24
CA ASP A 93 16.41 -14.27 -2.40
C ASP A 93 16.23 -13.31 -3.58
N PRO A 94 16.97 -13.53 -4.71
CA PRO A 94 16.87 -12.63 -5.87
C PRO A 94 15.46 -12.56 -6.47
N VAL A 95 14.69 -13.64 -6.42
CA VAL A 95 13.31 -13.63 -6.93
C VAL A 95 12.43 -12.74 -6.07
N SER A 96 12.54 -12.87 -4.75
CA SER A 96 11.81 -12.01 -3.81
C SER A 96 12.27 -10.57 -3.94
N ALA A 97 13.56 -10.33 -4.16
CA ALA A 97 14.08 -8.97 -4.33
C ALA A 97 13.43 -8.29 -5.53
N ALA A 98 13.38 -8.97 -6.67
CA ALA A 98 12.76 -8.44 -7.88
C ALA A 98 11.26 -8.18 -7.66
N ARG A 99 10.59 -9.10 -6.97
CA ARG A 99 9.17 -8.97 -6.68
C ARG A 99 8.88 -7.79 -5.77
N LEU A 100 9.69 -7.58 -4.75
CA LEU A 100 9.51 -6.46 -3.83
C LEU A 100 9.69 -5.12 -4.53
N ILE A 101 10.65 -5.02 -5.45
CA ILE A 101 10.83 -3.81 -6.26
C ILE A 101 9.60 -3.57 -7.13
N GLU A 102 9.08 -4.61 -7.77
CA GLU A 102 7.89 -4.54 -8.60
C GLU A 102 6.66 -4.09 -7.79
N ILE A 103 6.48 -4.68 -6.60
CA ILE A 103 5.37 -4.33 -5.72
C ILE A 103 5.41 -2.85 -5.34
N ALA A 104 6.56 -2.36 -4.91
CA ALA A 104 6.71 -0.96 -4.50
C ALA A 104 6.42 -0.02 -5.66
N SER A 105 6.93 -0.32 -6.85
CA SER A 105 6.68 0.47 -8.04
C SER A 105 5.20 0.47 -8.41
N ARG A 106 4.56 -0.68 -8.37
CA ARG A 106 3.15 -0.81 -8.71
C ARG A 106 2.26 -0.08 -7.70
N LEU A 107 2.59 -0.16 -6.41
CA LEU A 107 1.87 0.56 -5.37
C LEU A 107 1.92 2.07 -5.61
N ARG A 108 3.08 2.59 -5.96
CA ARG A 108 3.21 4.02 -6.27
C ARG A 108 2.32 4.41 -7.44
N THR A 109 2.29 3.62 -8.50
CA THR A 109 1.46 3.86 -9.67
C THR A 109 -0.03 3.85 -9.29
N ILE A 110 -0.47 2.89 -8.49
CA ILE A 110 -1.86 2.80 -8.06
C ILE A 110 -2.27 4.03 -7.27
N ILE A 111 -1.42 4.47 -6.34
CA ILE A 111 -1.71 5.63 -5.49
C ILE A 111 -1.72 6.91 -6.32
N GLU A 112 -0.78 7.09 -7.23
CA GLU A 112 -0.73 8.25 -8.10
C GLU A 112 -1.93 8.30 -9.05
N SER A 113 -2.42 7.15 -9.47
CA SER A 113 -3.60 7.06 -10.34
C SER A 113 -4.88 7.48 -9.62
N ARG A 114 -4.93 7.36 -8.30
CA ARG A 114 -6.07 7.79 -7.48
C ARG A 114 -6.09 9.30 -7.26
N MET A 115 -4.95 9.93 -7.36
CA MET A 115 -4.77 11.36 -7.05
C MET A 115 -5.43 12.30 -8.06
#